data_0aa788cec2b52a7daa4ddbba59ace90e
#
_entry.id   0aa788cec2b52a7daa4ddbba59ace90e
#
_cell.length_a   1.000
_cell.length_b   1.000
_cell.length_c   1.000
_cell.angle_alpha   90.00
_cell.angle_beta   90.00
_cell.angle_gamma   90.00
#
_symmetry.space_group_name_H-M   'P 1'
#
loop_
_entity.id
_entity.type
_entity.pdbx_description
1 polymer ?
#
loop_
_entity_poly.entity_id
_entity_poly.type
_entity_poly.pdbx_seq_one_letter_code
_entity_poly.pdbx_strand_id
1 'polypeptide(L)'
;MNLGDALYNTCKHYYSFIKNFSNIIAKFMNSRLFSQYRIDIKKLIRIATPIGLAQLAQTGMGTVDVIMAGRVSSADVGGVGIGASIWLPLVLFGQGLLLALPPTISYLNGSGQRHRIAHQVRQGLWISFLVMLPLALIIYHNDFILQFMNMDAHMADVTMNYLRAMVWGLPAYLLLINFRCLNDGIAKTK
;
A
#
# COMPACT_ATOMS: atom_id res chain seq x y z
N MET A 1 -43.79 32.25 -29.43
CA MET A 1 -42.47 32.20 -28.80
C MET A 1 -41.49 31.89 -29.90
N ASN A 2 -40.75 32.91 -30.39
CA ASN A 2 -39.91 32.77 -31.60
C ASN A 2 -38.72 31.84 -31.33
N LEU A 3 -38.52 30.87 -32.22
CA LEU A 3 -37.40 29.92 -32.17
C LEU A 3 -36.03 30.63 -32.14
N GLY A 4 -35.97 31.85 -32.73
CA GLY A 4 -34.76 32.69 -32.72
C GLY A 4 -34.37 33.19 -31.34
N ASP A 5 -35.33 33.55 -30.48
CA ASP A 5 -35.07 34.05 -29.15
C ASP A 5 -34.62 32.93 -28.17
N ALA A 6 -35.14 31.72 -28.39
CA ALA A 6 -34.71 30.54 -27.62
C ALA A 6 -33.27 30.16 -27.98
N LEU A 7 -32.91 30.15 -29.25
CA LEU A 7 -31.53 29.84 -29.70
C LEU A 7 -30.54 30.93 -29.24
N TYR A 8 -30.91 32.19 -29.29
CA TYR A 8 -30.07 33.30 -28.86
C TYR A 8 -29.79 33.22 -27.34
N ASN A 9 -30.82 32.94 -26.51
CA ASN A 9 -30.64 32.77 -25.09
C ASN A 9 -29.80 31.53 -24.72
N THR A 10 -29.94 30.42 -25.43
CA THR A 10 -29.12 29.23 -25.25
C THR A 10 -27.66 29.49 -25.61
N CYS A 11 -27.39 30.16 -26.74
CA CYS A 11 -26.02 30.55 -27.10
C CYS A 11 -25.40 31.53 -26.09
N LYS A 12 -26.15 32.48 -25.58
CA LYS A 12 -25.68 33.43 -24.58
C LYS A 12 -25.35 32.75 -23.24
N HIS A 13 -26.13 31.74 -22.86
CA HIS A 13 -25.87 30.93 -21.66
C HIS A 13 -24.61 30.08 -21.82
N TYR A 14 -24.42 29.47 -23.01
CA TYR A 14 -23.22 28.69 -23.34
C TYR A 14 -21.95 29.55 -23.37
N TYR A 15 -22.04 30.74 -23.97
CA TYR A 15 -20.93 31.69 -24.01
C TYR A 15 -20.54 32.19 -22.62
N SER A 16 -21.52 32.47 -21.76
CA SER A 16 -21.29 32.86 -20.37
C SER A 16 -20.66 31.75 -19.55
N PHE A 17 -21.06 30.49 -19.79
CA PHE A 17 -20.48 29.31 -19.16
C PHE A 17 -19.01 29.08 -19.58
N ILE A 18 -18.71 29.17 -20.89
CA ILE A 18 -17.34 29.05 -21.42
C ILE A 18 -16.43 30.17 -20.87
N LYS A 19 -16.94 31.40 -20.79
CA LYS A 19 -16.19 32.54 -20.26
C LYS A 19 -15.92 32.41 -18.76
N ASN A 20 -16.89 31.92 -17.99
CA ASN A 20 -16.68 31.61 -16.58
C ASN A 20 -15.68 30.46 -16.38
N PHE A 21 -15.75 29.40 -17.17
CA PHE A 21 -14.83 28.27 -17.14
C PHE A 21 -13.40 28.70 -17.52
N SER A 22 -13.26 29.53 -18.55
CA SER A 22 -11.97 30.14 -18.92
C SER A 22 -11.37 31.01 -17.81
N ASN A 23 -12.21 31.83 -17.14
CA ASN A 23 -11.77 32.66 -16.02
C ASN A 23 -11.39 31.82 -14.78
N ILE A 24 -12.06 30.71 -14.52
CA ILE A 24 -11.68 29.75 -13.46
C ILE A 24 -10.32 29.11 -13.79
N ILE A 25 -10.12 28.68 -15.03
CA ILE A 25 -8.84 28.13 -15.48
C ILE A 25 -7.72 29.19 -15.40
N ALA A 26 -7.97 30.41 -15.86
CA ALA A 26 -7.00 31.50 -15.78
C ALA A 26 -6.66 31.89 -14.32
N LYS A 27 -7.65 31.83 -13.42
CA LYS A 27 -7.45 32.07 -11.99
C LYS A 27 -6.66 30.92 -11.33
N PHE A 28 -6.83 29.69 -11.80
CA PHE A 28 -6.03 28.52 -11.39
C PHE A 28 -4.58 28.61 -11.92
N MET A 29 -4.36 29.19 -13.11
CA MET A 29 -3.06 29.38 -13.73
C MET A 29 -2.32 30.65 -13.25
N ASN A 30 -2.86 31.40 -12.30
CA ASN A 30 -2.23 32.63 -11.82
C ASN A 30 -0.88 32.33 -11.15
N SER A 31 0.14 33.09 -11.49
CA SER A 31 1.56 32.88 -11.21
C SER A 31 1.96 32.62 -9.74
N ARG A 32 1.14 33.03 -8.77
CA ARG A 32 1.36 32.77 -7.34
C ARG A 32 1.06 31.32 -6.96
N LEU A 33 0.04 30.70 -7.56
CA LEU A 33 -0.28 29.30 -7.36
C LEU A 33 0.82 28.40 -7.94
N PHE A 34 1.35 28.76 -9.12
CA PHE A 34 2.42 28.00 -9.77
C PHE A 34 3.72 27.97 -8.93
N SER A 35 4.02 29.07 -8.24
CA SER A 35 5.20 29.13 -7.34
C SER A 35 4.98 28.26 -6.08
N GLN A 36 3.79 28.25 -5.50
CA GLN A 36 3.46 27.38 -4.37
C GLN A 36 3.45 25.91 -4.78
N TYR A 37 2.86 25.58 -5.94
CA TYR A 37 2.89 24.22 -6.50
C TYR A 37 4.31 23.67 -6.70
N ARG A 38 5.25 24.50 -7.18
CA ARG A 38 6.66 24.07 -7.33
C ARG A 38 7.32 23.74 -6.00
N ILE A 39 7.02 24.49 -4.94
CA ILE A 39 7.55 24.25 -3.60
C ILE A 39 6.94 22.98 -3.02
N ASP A 40 5.63 22.79 -3.19
CA ASP A 40 4.92 21.62 -2.68
C ASP A 40 5.29 20.35 -3.45
N ILE A 41 5.45 20.41 -4.78
CA ILE A 41 5.96 19.32 -5.61
C ILE A 41 7.38 18.93 -5.17
N LYS A 42 8.26 19.91 -4.92
CA LYS A 42 9.62 19.63 -4.48
C LYS A 42 9.66 18.94 -3.11
N LYS A 43 8.79 19.35 -2.19
CA LYS A 43 8.61 18.68 -0.89
C LYS A 43 8.04 17.26 -1.06
N LEU A 44 7.06 17.11 -1.95
CA LEU A 44 6.43 15.82 -2.25
C LEU A 44 7.44 14.84 -2.87
N ILE A 45 8.23 15.27 -3.86
CA ILE A 45 9.29 14.45 -4.47
C ILE A 45 10.33 14.06 -3.42
N ARG A 46 10.73 14.99 -2.55
CA ARG A 46 11.72 14.71 -1.49
C ARG A 46 11.26 13.61 -0.53
N ILE A 47 9.95 13.54 -0.25
CA ILE A 47 9.37 12.51 0.62
C ILE A 47 9.09 11.23 -0.18
N ALA A 48 8.61 11.36 -1.41
CA ALA A 48 8.25 10.24 -2.26
C ALA A 48 9.47 9.43 -2.74
N THR A 49 10.60 10.09 -2.98
CA THR A 49 11.84 9.44 -3.50
C THR A 49 12.32 8.31 -2.57
N PRO A 50 12.57 8.54 -1.26
CA PRO A 50 13.04 7.47 -0.40
C PRO A 50 12.00 6.34 -0.22
N ILE A 51 10.72 6.68 -0.20
CA ILE A 51 9.64 5.69 -0.11
C ILE A 51 9.58 4.87 -1.41
N GLY A 52 9.68 5.53 -2.57
CA GLY A 52 9.71 4.87 -3.88
C GLY A 52 10.91 3.93 -4.04
N LEU A 53 12.11 4.36 -3.62
CA LEU A 53 13.31 3.51 -3.64
C LEU A 53 13.14 2.28 -2.73
N ALA A 54 12.59 2.44 -1.53
CA ALA A 54 12.32 1.33 -0.64
C ALA A 54 11.31 0.35 -1.25
N GLN A 55 10.28 0.86 -1.93
CA GLN A 55 9.27 0.03 -2.61
C GLN A 55 9.86 -0.71 -3.82
N LEU A 56 10.72 -0.06 -4.59
CA LEU A 56 11.43 -0.70 -5.70
C LEU A 56 12.36 -1.81 -5.19
N ALA A 57 13.08 -1.59 -4.09
CA ALA A 57 13.90 -2.61 -3.48
C ALA A 57 13.08 -3.83 -3.01
N GLN A 58 11.93 -3.58 -2.39
CA GLN A 58 11.01 -4.63 -1.96
C GLN A 58 10.45 -5.46 -3.14
N THR A 59 10.03 -4.79 -4.20
CA THR A 59 9.56 -5.46 -5.43
C THR A 59 10.70 -6.21 -6.12
N GLY A 60 11.91 -5.63 -6.11
CA GLY A 60 13.11 -6.27 -6.64
C GLY A 60 13.45 -7.58 -5.94
N MET A 61 13.28 -7.67 -4.62
CA MET A 61 13.47 -8.93 -3.89
C MET A 61 12.56 -10.04 -4.43
N GLY A 62 11.26 -9.79 -4.60
CA GLY A 62 10.34 -10.78 -5.16
C GLY A 62 10.71 -11.18 -6.59
N THR A 63 11.23 -10.25 -7.40
CA THR A 63 11.72 -10.55 -8.75
C THR A 63 12.96 -11.47 -8.71
N VAL A 64 13.86 -11.25 -7.77
CA VAL A 64 15.05 -12.11 -7.58
C VAL A 64 14.63 -13.53 -7.17
N ASP A 65 13.65 -13.67 -6.28
CA ASP A 65 13.12 -14.98 -5.88
C ASP A 65 12.62 -15.78 -7.11
N VAL A 66 11.85 -15.13 -7.97
CA VAL A 66 11.33 -15.75 -9.21
C VAL A 66 12.46 -16.11 -10.18
N ILE A 67 13.46 -15.25 -10.34
CA ILE A 67 14.63 -15.52 -11.20
C ILE A 67 15.44 -16.69 -10.64
N MET A 68 15.62 -16.77 -9.33
CA MET A 68 16.33 -17.87 -8.70
C MET A 68 15.58 -19.21 -8.88
N ALA A 69 14.28 -19.23 -8.67
CA ALA A 69 13.44 -20.39 -8.93
C ALA A 69 13.50 -20.81 -10.41
N GLY A 70 13.50 -19.86 -11.34
CA GLY A 70 13.58 -20.10 -12.79
C GLY A 70 14.89 -20.73 -13.26
N ARG A 71 15.96 -20.63 -12.47
CA ARG A 71 17.23 -21.32 -12.76
C ARG A 71 17.22 -22.79 -12.40
N VAL A 72 16.30 -23.22 -11.55
CA VAL A 72 16.18 -24.63 -11.12
C VAL A 72 15.23 -25.36 -12.06
N SER A 73 13.97 -24.93 -12.16
CA SER A 73 12.98 -25.57 -13.02
C SER A 73 11.78 -24.63 -13.27
N SER A 74 11.07 -24.87 -14.38
CA SER A 74 9.82 -24.18 -14.66
C SER A 74 8.71 -24.51 -13.65
N ALA A 75 8.72 -25.72 -13.09
CA ALA A 75 7.80 -26.15 -12.05
C ALA A 75 8.04 -25.39 -10.72
N ASP A 76 9.30 -25.09 -10.40
CA ASP A 76 9.67 -24.33 -9.21
C ASP A 76 9.19 -22.87 -9.30
N VAL A 77 9.27 -22.25 -10.48
CA VAL A 77 8.68 -20.92 -10.71
C VAL A 77 7.17 -20.94 -10.46
N GLY A 78 6.49 -21.97 -10.96
CA GLY A 78 5.05 -22.15 -10.71
C GLY A 78 4.74 -22.29 -9.23
N GLY A 79 5.50 -23.13 -8.50
CA GLY A 79 5.36 -23.34 -7.06
C GLY A 79 5.56 -22.07 -6.24
N VAL A 80 6.62 -21.31 -6.51
CA VAL A 80 6.90 -20.01 -5.88
C VAL A 80 5.82 -18.99 -6.21
N GLY A 81 5.34 -18.94 -7.46
CA GLY A 81 4.28 -18.04 -7.89
C GLY A 81 2.96 -18.30 -7.17
N ILE A 82 2.57 -19.56 -7.01
CA ILE A 82 1.37 -19.94 -6.25
C ILE A 82 1.57 -19.64 -4.76
N GLY A 83 2.73 -19.95 -4.18
CA GLY A 83 3.06 -19.62 -2.80
C GLY A 83 2.97 -18.11 -2.54
N ALA A 84 3.49 -17.28 -3.44
CA ALA A 84 3.39 -15.82 -3.36
C ALA A 84 1.93 -15.35 -3.46
N SER A 85 1.11 -15.99 -4.29
CA SER A 85 -0.32 -15.67 -4.45
C SER A 85 -1.14 -15.98 -3.20
N ILE A 86 -0.76 -16.99 -2.43
CA ILE A 86 -1.38 -17.33 -1.13
C ILE A 86 -0.84 -16.39 -0.04
N TRP A 87 0.46 -16.12 -0.04
CA TRP A 87 1.13 -15.28 0.94
C TRP A 87 0.62 -13.84 0.92
N LEU A 88 0.49 -13.24 -0.27
CA LEU A 88 0.18 -11.82 -0.45
C LEU A 88 -1.13 -11.38 0.22
N PRO A 89 -2.29 -12.04 0.01
CA PRO A 89 -3.54 -11.68 0.68
C PRO A 89 -3.47 -11.80 2.21
N LEU A 90 -2.78 -12.81 2.72
CA LEU A 90 -2.63 -13.04 4.16
C LEU A 90 -1.82 -11.92 4.82
N VAL A 91 -0.71 -11.54 4.19
CA VAL A 91 0.13 -10.43 4.66
C VAL A 91 -0.60 -9.09 4.55
N LEU A 92 -1.32 -8.85 3.45
CA LEU A 92 -2.13 -7.63 3.27
C LEU A 92 -3.23 -7.53 4.33
N PHE A 93 -3.84 -8.64 4.73
CA PHE A 93 -4.80 -8.66 5.83
C PHE A 93 -4.16 -8.23 7.16
N GLY A 94 -3.02 -8.83 7.52
CA GLY A 94 -2.26 -8.46 8.71
C GLY A 94 -1.79 -7.00 8.69
N GLN A 95 -1.29 -6.53 7.55
CA GLN A 95 -0.87 -5.16 7.35
C GLN A 95 -2.05 -4.18 7.42
N GLY A 96 -3.20 -4.54 6.88
CA GLY A 96 -4.42 -3.73 6.90
C GLY A 96 -4.87 -3.40 8.32
N LEU A 97 -4.79 -4.36 9.25
CA LEU A 97 -5.11 -4.14 10.67
C LEU A 97 -4.15 -3.15 11.33
N LEU A 98 -2.87 -3.17 10.96
CA LEU A 98 -1.87 -2.25 11.48
C LEU A 98 -1.95 -0.85 10.85
N LEU A 99 -2.63 -0.70 9.73
CA LEU A 99 -2.77 0.59 9.02
C LEU A 99 -3.59 1.63 9.81
N ALA A 100 -4.27 1.22 10.88
CA ALA A 100 -4.92 2.12 11.82
C ALA A 100 -3.94 2.86 12.75
N LEU A 101 -2.70 2.38 12.91
CA LEU A 101 -1.70 3.00 13.79
C LEU A 101 -1.21 4.38 13.31
N PRO A 102 -0.81 4.59 12.03
CA PRO A 102 -0.26 5.87 11.57
C PRO A 102 -1.19 7.07 11.81
N PRO A 103 -2.51 7.04 11.51
CA PRO A 103 -3.39 8.15 11.80
C PRO A 103 -3.54 8.42 13.31
N THR A 104 -3.61 7.36 14.12
CA THR A 104 -3.71 7.48 15.58
C THR A 104 -2.44 8.12 16.17
N ILE A 105 -1.25 7.68 15.73
CA ILE A 105 0.03 8.23 16.17
C ILE A 105 0.17 9.69 15.72
N SER A 106 -0.22 10.02 14.47
CA SER A 106 -0.19 11.38 13.95
C SER A 106 -1.08 12.32 14.77
N TYR A 107 -2.27 11.86 15.16
CA TYR A 107 -3.20 12.61 16.01
C TYR A 107 -2.59 12.87 17.40
N LEU A 108 -2.05 11.84 18.06
CA LEU A 108 -1.43 11.98 19.38
C LEU A 108 -0.19 12.88 19.35
N ASN A 109 0.60 12.83 18.28
CA ASN A 109 1.75 13.69 18.14
C ASN A 109 1.34 15.15 17.90
N GLY A 110 0.28 15.39 17.10
CA GLY A 110 -0.26 16.73 16.84
C GLY A 110 -0.96 17.36 18.06
N SER A 111 -1.62 16.55 18.91
CA SER A 111 -2.27 17.00 20.13
C SER A 111 -1.32 17.17 21.34
N GLY A 112 -0.01 16.94 21.15
CA GLY A 112 0.99 17.06 22.22
C GLY A 112 1.01 15.87 23.21
N GLN A 113 0.18 14.86 23.02
CA GLN A 113 0.09 13.67 23.89
C GLN A 113 1.12 12.58 23.56
N ARG A 114 2.37 13.00 23.36
CA ARG A 114 3.46 12.09 22.94
C ARG A 114 3.69 10.92 23.89
N HIS A 115 3.42 11.09 25.18
CA HIS A 115 3.55 10.01 26.18
C HIS A 115 2.65 8.80 25.89
N ARG A 116 1.53 9.01 25.16
CA ARG A 116 0.60 7.94 24.78
C ARG A 116 1.03 7.18 23.53
N ILE A 117 1.97 7.71 22.74
CA ILE A 117 2.46 7.06 21.53
C ILE A 117 3.08 5.69 21.85
N ALA A 118 3.90 5.63 22.91
CA ALA A 118 4.53 4.38 23.35
C ALA A 118 3.48 3.30 23.70
N HIS A 119 2.36 3.71 24.30
CA HIS A 119 1.26 2.80 24.62
C HIS A 119 0.59 2.26 23.35
N GLN A 120 0.34 3.10 22.34
CA GLN A 120 -0.23 2.70 21.07
C GLN A 120 0.68 1.74 20.30
N VAL A 121 1.99 2.01 20.26
CA VAL A 121 2.96 1.12 19.63
C VAL A 121 2.97 -0.25 20.31
N ARG A 122 2.92 -0.29 21.64
CA ARG A 122 2.84 -1.55 22.40
C ARG A 122 1.54 -2.31 22.11
N GLN A 123 0.40 -1.62 21.97
CA GLN A 123 -0.84 -2.24 21.54
C GLN A 123 -0.73 -2.79 20.11
N GLY A 124 -0.11 -2.04 19.20
CA GLY A 124 0.18 -2.51 17.85
C GLY A 124 1.03 -3.78 17.83
N LEU A 125 2.03 -3.90 18.70
CA LEU A 125 2.84 -5.12 18.87
C LEU A 125 1.99 -6.30 19.34
N TRP A 126 1.09 -6.09 20.31
CA TRP A 126 0.17 -7.14 20.76
C TRP A 126 -0.79 -7.59 19.66
N ILE A 127 -1.34 -6.65 18.89
CA ILE A 127 -2.18 -6.95 17.73
C ILE A 127 -1.39 -7.74 16.69
N SER A 128 -0.14 -7.34 16.39
CA SER A 128 0.74 -8.06 15.46
C SER A 128 0.95 -9.50 15.92
N PHE A 129 1.21 -9.72 17.20
CA PHE A 129 1.40 -11.06 17.75
C PHE A 129 0.11 -11.89 17.71
N LEU A 130 -1.02 -11.28 18.05
CA LEU A 130 -2.34 -11.94 17.99
C LEU A 130 -2.72 -12.35 16.57
N VAL A 131 -2.41 -11.52 15.59
CA VAL A 131 -2.70 -11.78 14.17
C VAL A 131 -1.70 -12.79 13.56
N MET A 132 -0.46 -12.78 14.03
CA MET A 132 0.57 -13.71 13.57
C MET A 132 0.17 -15.18 13.80
N LEU A 133 -0.41 -15.49 14.98
CA LEU A 133 -0.75 -16.88 15.33
C LEU A 133 -1.75 -17.51 14.33
N PRO A 134 -2.94 -16.93 14.06
CA PRO A 134 -3.86 -17.52 13.10
C PRO A 134 -3.30 -17.53 11.67
N LEU A 135 -2.54 -16.50 11.27
CA LEU A 135 -1.91 -16.49 9.95
C LEU A 135 -0.88 -17.61 9.80
N ALA A 136 -0.04 -17.82 10.80
CA ALA A 136 0.93 -18.91 10.82
C ALA A 136 0.24 -20.28 10.78
N LEU A 137 -0.85 -20.45 11.55
CA LEU A 137 -1.65 -21.68 11.54
C LEU A 137 -2.27 -21.96 10.19
N ILE A 138 -2.87 -20.96 9.54
CA ILE A 138 -3.47 -21.10 8.20
C ILE A 138 -2.40 -21.52 7.19
N ILE A 139 -1.22 -20.90 7.23
CA ILE A 139 -0.12 -21.22 6.30
C ILE A 139 0.45 -22.61 6.60
N TYR A 140 0.55 -22.99 7.86
CA TYR A 140 1.10 -24.29 8.25
C TYR A 140 0.16 -25.46 7.87
N HIS A 141 -1.16 -25.25 7.93
CA HIS A 141 -2.19 -26.24 7.56
C HIS A 141 -2.72 -26.03 6.13
N ASN A 142 -1.88 -25.55 5.24
CA ASN A 142 -2.26 -25.20 3.87
C ASN A 142 -2.45 -26.42 2.95
N ASP A 143 -2.20 -27.63 3.46
CA ASP A 143 -2.37 -28.90 2.72
C ASP A 143 -3.76 -29.01 2.07
N PHE A 144 -4.80 -28.54 2.77
CA PHE A 144 -6.18 -28.57 2.28
C PHE A 144 -6.37 -27.68 1.03
N ILE A 145 -5.75 -26.49 1.02
CA ILE A 145 -5.87 -25.55 -0.11
C ILE A 145 -5.14 -26.12 -1.34
N LEU A 146 -3.97 -26.69 -1.15
CA LEU A 146 -3.15 -27.27 -2.22
C LEU A 146 -3.83 -28.53 -2.82
N GLN A 147 -4.45 -29.36 -2.00
CA GLN A 147 -5.21 -30.52 -2.46
C GLN A 147 -6.42 -30.10 -3.32
N PHE A 148 -7.09 -29.03 -2.95
CA PHE A 148 -8.23 -28.51 -3.73
C PHE A 148 -7.82 -27.98 -5.11
N MET A 149 -6.57 -27.54 -5.27
CA MET A 149 -6.05 -27.03 -6.53
C MET A 149 -5.63 -28.12 -7.53
N ASN A 150 -5.67 -29.43 -7.17
CA ASN A 150 -5.26 -30.56 -8.02
C ASN A 150 -3.91 -30.36 -8.71
N MET A 151 -2.91 -29.88 -7.95
CA MET A 151 -1.57 -29.56 -8.47
C MET A 151 -0.69 -30.82 -8.57
N ASP A 152 0.31 -30.75 -9.45
CA ASP A 152 1.39 -31.76 -9.48
C ASP A 152 2.08 -31.84 -8.12
N ALA A 153 2.39 -33.08 -7.67
CA ALA A 153 2.99 -33.31 -6.36
C ALA A 153 4.29 -32.53 -6.14
N HIS A 154 5.14 -32.42 -7.16
CA HIS A 154 6.38 -31.67 -7.09
C HIS A 154 6.13 -30.16 -6.88
N MET A 155 5.18 -29.58 -7.61
CA MET A 155 4.82 -28.16 -7.48
C MET A 155 4.18 -27.87 -6.12
N ALA A 156 3.37 -28.78 -5.58
CA ALA A 156 2.80 -28.68 -4.25
C ALA A 156 3.90 -28.68 -3.15
N ASP A 157 4.90 -29.57 -3.26
CA ASP A 157 6.02 -29.63 -2.33
C ASP A 157 6.86 -28.34 -2.35
N VAL A 158 7.15 -27.78 -3.52
CA VAL A 158 7.89 -26.51 -3.65
C VAL A 158 7.09 -25.38 -3.00
N THR A 159 5.79 -25.30 -3.30
CA THR A 159 4.91 -24.28 -2.70
C THR A 159 4.88 -24.38 -1.17
N MET A 160 4.77 -25.60 -0.63
CA MET A 160 4.72 -25.82 0.81
C MET A 160 6.03 -25.43 1.50
N ASN A 161 7.15 -25.82 0.93
CA ASN A 161 8.47 -25.47 1.48
C ASN A 161 8.71 -23.96 1.44
N TYR A 162 8.31 -23.29 0.36
CA TYR A 162 8.37 -21.84 0.24
C TYR A 162 7.51 -21.15 1.32
N LEU A 163 6.25 -21.56 1.50
CA LEU A 163 5.36 -21.00 2.50
C LEU A 163 5.84 -21.24 3.93
N ARG A 164 6.37 -22.45 4.23
CA ARG A 164 6.97 -22.75 5.54
C ARG A 164 8.17 -21.87 5.84
N ALA A 165 9.04 -21.63 4.85
CA ALA A 165 10.16 -20.70 5.01
C ALA A 165 9.67 -19.27 5.28
N MET A 166 8.61 -18.81 4.59
CA MET A 166 8.03 -17.49 4.78
C MET A 166 7.40 -17.30 6.17
N VAL A 167 6.81 -18.34 6.76
CA VAL A 167 6.23 -18.28 8.13
C VAL A 167 7.29 -17.86 9.16
N TRP A 168 8.52 -18.33 9.03
CA TRP A 168 9.61 -17.92 9.92
C TRP A 168 9.97 -16.44 9.81
N GLY A 169 9.76 -15.84 8.64
CA GLY A 169 9.93 -14.40 8.41
C GLY A 169 8.77 -13.53 8.91
N LEU A 170 7.59 -14.13 9.17
CA LEU A 170 6.36 -13.42 9.50
C LEU A 170 6.47 -12.57 10.77
N PRO A 171 7.06 -13.03 11.90
CA PRO A 171 7.23 -12.20 13.09
C PRO A 171 8.12 -10.98 12.82
N ALA A 172 9.23 -11.16 12.12
CA ALA A 172 10.13 -10.06 11.78
C ALA A 172 9.44 -9.06 10.85
N TYR A 173 8.66 -9.53 9.89
CA TYR A 173 7.91 -8.69 8.96
C TYR A 173 6.86 -7.84 9.68
N LEU A 174 6.06 -8.42 10.58
CA LEU A 174 5.03 -7.67 11.32
C LEU A 174 5.65 -6.65 12.30
N LEU A 175 6.78 -6.96 12.90
CA LEU A 175 7.56 -6.01 13.70
C LEU A 175 8.02 -4.83 12.82
N LEU A 176 8.58 -5.11 11.67
CA LEU A 176 9.02 -4.09 10.71
C LEU A 176 7.87 -3.16 10.29
N ILE A 177 6.70 -3.73 9.97
CA ILE A 177 5.50 -2.94 9.65
C ILE A 177 5.08 -2.05 10.82
N ASN A 178 5.12 -2.57 12.05
CA ASN A 178 4.76 -1.79 13.24
C ASN A 178 5.67 -0.56 13.41
N PHE A 179 7.00 -0.74 13.28
CA PHE A 179 7.96 0.37 13.33
C PHE A 179 7.82 1.32 12.14
N ARG A 180 7.50 0.81 10.95
CA ARG A 180 7.21 1.64 9.78
C ARG A 180 5.98 2.52 10.04
N CYS A 181 4.89 1.96 10.57
CA CYS A 181 3.70 2.70 10.96
C CYS A 181 3.99 3.79 12.00
N LEU A 182 4.88 3.52 12.96
CA LEU A 182 5.36 4.52 13.92
C LEU A 182 6.08 5.68 13.23
N ASN A 183 7.02 5.39 12.34
CA ASN A 183 7.77 6.40 11.59
C ASN A 183 6.84 7.23 10.70
N ASP A 184 5.91 6.60 10.00
CA ASP A 184 4.93 7.27 9.14
C ASP A 184 4.01 8.20 9.97
N GLY A 185 3.62 7.77 11.18
CA GLY A 185 2.81 8.57 12.10
C GLY A 185 3.53 9.79 12.65
N ILE A 186 4.83 9.67 12.95
CA ILE A 186 5.64 10.79 13.47
C ILE A 186 6.06 11.75 12.35
N ALA A 187 6.36 11.25 11.15
CA ALA A 187 6.85 12.07 10.03
C ALA A 187 5.81 13.05 9.46
N LYS A 188 4.51 12.75 9.61
CA LYS A 188 3.41 13.61 9.11
C LYS A 188 3.16 14.89 9.93
N THR A 189 3.85 15.08 11.04
CA THR A 189 3.60 16.19 11.99
C THR A 189 4.66 17.31 11.94
N LYS A 190 5.53 17.31 10.94
CA LYS A 190 6.49 18.40 10.71
C LYS A 190 6.14 19.24 9.49
#